data_1db1ad5a336d413e5a0d903dee6a72c0
#
_entry.id   1db1ad5a336d413e5a0d903dee6a72c0
#
_cell.length_a   1.000
_cell.length_b   1.000
_cell.length_c   1.000
_cell.angle_alpha   90.00
_cell.angle_beta   90.00
_cell.angle_gamma   90.00
#
_symmetry.space_group_name_H-M   'P 1'
#
loop_
_entity.id
_entity.type
_entity.pdbx_description
1 polymer ?
#
loop_
_entity_poly.entity_id
_entity_poly.type
_entity_poly.pdbx_seq_one_letter_code
_entity_poly.pdbx_strand_id
1 'polypeptide(L)'
;MDRFSRVVSDPAFSELTLEVARFPKSLEGWERLLNHLTTVASPLNKNIDTRLYQLLISTYQSFLCQFPYLENYYVDYALLEYRLGHLNKMHRIFQHGLAVFNNKSLLLWTSYLKICNEVVPKSKQLLEKYELAEDHIGMHFFAGEFWQMYLEQVKLRSNQQQRFFSILRKTLEIPLYSFSHFYAVWLRCVDDIQDLSQLKKLAPKEDLIKKLKIDIDT
;
A
#
# COMPACT_ATOMS: atom_id res chain seq x y z
N MET A 1 8.63 -36.02 14.21
CA MET A 1 9.47 -35.24 13.29
C MET A 1 8.93 -33.83 13.25
N ASP A 2 9.72 -32.83 13.58
CA ASP A 2 9.34 -31.46 13.62
C ASP A 2 9.13 -30.93 12.17
N ARG A 3 8.35 -29.84 12.01
CA ARG A 3 8.00 -29.30 10.66
C ARG A 3 9.26 -28.90 9.86
N PHE A 4 10.24 -28.29 10.51
CA PHE A 4 11.49 -27.91 9.89
C PHE A 4 12.24 -29.13 9.33
N SER A 5 12.35 -30.21 10.13
CA SER A 5 13.02 -31.43 9.69
C SER A 5 12.31 -32.07 8.48
N ARG A 6 10.98 -31.98 8.40
CA ARG A 6 10.22 -32.45 7.23
C ARG A 6 10.57 -31.67 5.96
N VAL A 7 10.68 -30.35 6.08
CA VAL A 7 11.04 -29.49 4.93
C VAL A 7 12.45 -29.79 4.44
N VAL A 8 13.42 -29.88 5.37
CA VAL A 8 14.82 -30.13 5.01
C VAL A 8 15.03 -31.54 4.46
N SER A 9 14.22 -32.52 4.89
CA SER A 9 14.27 -33.91 4.37
C SER A 9 13.42 -34.10 3.09
N ASP A 10 12.73 -33.06 2.62
CA ASP A 10 11.93 -33.12 1.40
C ASP A 10 12.85 -33.11 0.17
N PRO A 11 12.79 -34.16 -0.68
CA PRO A 11 13.57 -34.20 -1.92
C PRO A 11 13.30 -33.01 -2.83
N ALA A 12 12.05 -32.55 -2.91
CA ALA A 12 11.66 -31.41 -3.72
C ALA A 12 12.34 -30.10 -3.25
N PHE A 13 12.43 -29.89 -1.94
CA PHE A 13 13.15 -28.74 -1.39
C PHE A 13 14.66 -28.79 -1.73
N SER A 14 15.26 -29.97 -1.61
CA SER A 14 16.69 -30.16 -1.92
C SER A 14 16.97 -29.90 -3.41
N GLU A 15 16.11 -30.41 -4.30
CA GLU A 15 16.20 -30.22 -5.73
C GLU A 15 16.08 -28.74 -6.13
N LEU A 16 15.05 -28.04 -5.60
CA LEU A 16 14.85 -26.60 -5.85
C LEU A 16 16.01 -25.74 -5.33
N THR A 17 16.54 -26.09 -4.14
CA THR A 17 17.69 -25.36 -3.57
C THR A 17 18.95 -25.56 -4.45
N LEU A 18 19.20 -26.76 -4.95
CA LEU A 18 20.29 -27.05 -5.87
C LEU A 18 20.10 -26.33 -7.22
N GLU A 19 18.88 -26.28 -7.73
CA GLU A 19 18.56 -25.57 -8.96
C GLU A 19 18.89 -24.07 -8.83
N VAL A 20 18.42 -23.43 -7.77
CA VAL A 20 18.71 -22.02 -7.49
C VAL A 20 20.21 -21.77 -7.28
N ALA A 21 20.92 -22.70 -6.63
CA ALA A 21 22.38 -22.59 -6.46
C ALA A 21 23.14 -22.71 -7.79
N ARG A 22 22.66 -23.55 -8.72
CA ARG A 22 23.24 -23.70 -10.06
C ARG A 22 22.92 -22.53 -10.99
N PHE A 23 21.70 -22.01 -10.88
CA PHE A 23 21.16 -20.97 -11.75
C PHE A 23 20.60 -19.79 -10.93
N PRO A 24 21.45 -19.03 -10.22
CA PRO A 24 21.00 -17.98 -9.30
C PRO A 24 20.26 -16.83 -9.98
N LYS A 25 20.38 -16.69 -11.30
CA LYS A 25 19.68 -15.68 -12.11
C LYS A 25 18.36 -16.20 -12.73
N SER A 26 17.94 -17.43 -12.43
CA SER A 26 16.66 -17.98 -12.87
C SER A 26 15.55 -17.50 -11.95
N LEU A 27 14.73 -16.57 -12.41
CA LEU A 27 13.55 -16.10 -11.67
C LEU A 27 12.61 -17.26 -11.35
N GLU A 28 12.30 -18.10 -12.34
CA GLU A 28 11.40 -19.24 -12.20
C GLU A 28 11.84 -20.23 -11.11
N GLY A 29 13.14 -20.51 -11.01
CA GLY A 29 13.69 -21.38 -9.96
C GLY A 29 13.44 -20.81 -8.55
N TRP A 30 13.66 -19.50 -8.39
CA TRP A 30 13.39 -18.82 -7.13
C TRP A 30 11.90 -18.76 -6.78
N GLU A 31 11.03 -18.51 -7.76
CA GLU A 31 9.58 -18.50 -7.57
C GLU A 31 9.07 -19.87 -7.11
N ARG A 32 9.54 -20.95 -7.74
CA ARG A 32 9.21 -22.32 -7.34
C ARG A 32 9.66 -22.62 -5.91
N LEU A 33 10.88 -22.21 -5.54
CA LEU A 33 11.40 -22.40 -4.19
C LEU A 33 10.58 -21.62 -3.15
N LEU A 34 10.28 -20.33 -3.39
CA LEU A 34 9.47 -19.52 -2.49
C LEU A 34 8.05 -20.06 -2.34
N ASN A 35 7.40 -20.46 -3.44
CA ASN A 35 6.06 -21.03 -3.43
C ASN A 35 6.04 -22.37 -2.66
N HIS A 36 7.03 -23.22 -2.86
CA HIS A 36 7.16 -24.46 -2.11
C HIS A 36 7.31 -24.20 -0.61
N LEU A 37 8.23 -23.32 -0.22
CA LEU A 37 8.46 -22.98 1.18
C LEU A 37 7.23 -22.34 1.84
N THR A 38 6.52 -21.43 1.18
CA THR A 38 5.31 -20.81 1.71
C THR A 38 4.18 -21.81 1.88
N THR A 39 4.05 -22.76 0.95
CA THR A 39 3.05 -23.84 1.01
C THR A 39 3.33 -24.77 2.18
N VAL A 40 4.56 -25.25 2.34
CA VAL A 40 4.94 -26.16 3.43
C VAL A 40 4.93 -25.47 4.79
N ALA A 41 5.26 -24.18 4.86
CA ALA A 41 5.18 -23.38 6.07
C ALA A 41 3.74 -23.04 6.49
N SER A 42 2.75 -23.21 5.60
CA SER A 42 1.34 -22.93 5.90
C SER A 42 0.79 -23.87 7.01
N PRO A 43 -0.10 -23.36 7.92
CA PRO A 43 -0.58 -21.99 8.03
C PRO A 43 0.48 -21.04 8.63
N LEU A 44 0.69 -19.91 7.96
CA LEU A 44 1.60 -18.85 8.39
C LEU A 44 0.93 -18.04 9.51
N ASN A 45 1.24 -18.38 10.74
CA ASN A 45 0.71 -17.74 11.94
C ASN A 45 1.81 -17.52 12.98
N LYS A 46 1.48 -16.87 14.10
CA LYS A 46 2.44 -16.53 15.18
C LYS A 46 3.15 -17.74 15.80
N ASN A 47 2.65 -18.96 15.59
CA ASN A 47 3.20 -20.20 16.14
C ASN A 47 4.11 -20.95 15.16
N ILE A 48 4.63 -20.28 14.13
CA ILE A 48 5.57 -20.87 13.19
C ILE A 48 6.86 -21.31 13.90
N ASP A 49 7.43 -22.45 13.48
CA ASP A 49 8.74 -22.90 13.97
C ASP A 49 9.81 -21.86 13.64
N THR A 50 10.62 -21.48 14.63
CA THR A 50 11.64 -20.43 14.50
C THR A 50 12.65 -20.74 13.39
N ARG A 51 13.03 -21.99 13.20
CA ARG A 51 13.99 -22.39 12.17
C ARG A 51 13.37 -22.32 10.78
N LEU A 52 12.11 -22.74 10.66
CA LEU A 52 11.36 -22.63 9.42
C LEU A 52 11.14 -21.17 9.03
N TYR A 53 10.81 -20.33 10.02
CA TYR A 53 10.71 -18.90 9.83
C TYR A 53 12.04 -18.28 9.33
N GLN A 54 13.17 -18.61 9.97
CA GLN A 54 14.49 -18.13 9.56
C GLN A 54 14.84 -18.57 8.13
N LEU A 55 14.53 -19.81 7.77
CA LEU A 55 14.74 -20.32 6.42
C LEU A 55 13.93 -19.53 5.39
N LEU A 56 12.65 -19.29 5.66
CA LEU A 56 11.77 -18.54 4.78
C LEU A 56 12.25 -17.09 4.59
N ILE A 57 12.61 -16.41 5.68
CA ILE A 57 13.10 -15.04 5.65
C ILE A 57 14.44 -14.93 4.91
N SER A 58 15.38 -15.84 5.17
CA SER A 58 16.66 -15.84 4.46
C SER A 58 16.50 -16.08 2.96
N THR A 59 15.51 -16.91 2.57
CA THR A 59 15.18 -17.14 1.16
C THR A 59 14.61 -15.87 0.51
N TYR A 60 13.67 -15.17 1.16
CA TYR A 60 13.17 -13.88 0.66
C TYR A 60 14.27 -12.83 0.52
N GLN A 61 15.14 -12.73 1.50
CA GLN A 61 16.27 -11.78 1.47
C GLN A 61 17.24 -12.09 0.34
N SER A 62 17.60 -13.37 0.17
CA SER A 62 18.48 -13.80 -0.92
C SER A 62 17.84 -13.56 -2.28
N PHE A 63 16.54 -13.84 -2.41
CA PHE A 63 15.80 -13.56 -3.62
C PHE A 63 15.80 -12.07 -3.98
N LEU A 64 15.48 -11.20 -3.03
CA LEU A 64 15.44 -9.74 -3.25
C LEU A 64 16.86 -9.15 -3.48
N CYS A 65 17.91 -9.79 -2.99
CA CYS A 65 19.30 -9.44 -3.36
C CYS A 65 19.57 -9.73 -4.84
N GLN A 66 19.03 -10.81 -5.40
CA GLN A 66 19.20 -11.14 -6.83
C GLN A 66 18.28 -10.32 -7.73
N PHE A 67 17.06 -10.06 -7.28
CA PHE A 67 16.02 -9.40 -8.04
C PHE A 67 15.42 -8.20 -7.29
N PRO A 68 16.20 -7.13 -7.09
CA PRO A 68 15.77 -5.99 -6.25
C PRO A 68 14.61 -5.18 -6.83
N TYR A 69 14.33 -5.31 -8.14
CA TYR A 69 13.28 -4.53 -8.82
C TYR A 69 11.96 -5.28 -9.03
N LEU A 70 11.66 -6.26 -8.20
CA LEU A 70 10.39 -6.99 -8.21
C LEU A 70 9.52 -6.54 -7.01
N GLU A 71 8.73 -5.51 -7.21
CA GLU A 71 7.93 -4.87 -6.14
C GLU A 71 6.92 -5.80 -5.48
N ASN A 72 6.33 -6.75 -6.23
CA ASN A 72 5.37 -7.72 -5.70
C ASN A 72 5.96 -8.53 -4.53
N TYR A 73 7.23 -8.92 -4.62
CA TYR A 73 7.86 -9.75 -3.58
C TYR A 73 8.19 -8.98 -2.31
N TYR A 74 8.38 -7.65 -2.38
CA TYR A 74 8.42 -6.82 -1.17
C TYR A 74 7.06 -6.80 -0.48
N VAL A 75 5.96 -6.73 -1.25
CA VAL A 75 4.61 -6.79 -0.71
C VAL A 75 4.36 -8.14 -0.05
N ASP A 76 4.67 -9.24 -0.74
CA ASP A 76 4.48 -10.61 -0.21
C ASP A 76 5.30 -10.85 1.06
N TYR A 77 6.55 -10.42 1.07
CA TYR A 77 7.41 -10.51 2.25
C TYR A 77 6.88 -9.66 3.42
N ALA A 78 6.45 -8.45 3.16
CA ALA A 78 5.87 -7.59 4.19
C ALA A 78 4.55 -8.13 4.73
N LEU A 79 3.68 -8.69 3.87
CA LEU A 79 2.43 -9.37 4.26
C LEU A 79 2.70 -10.63 5.09
N LEU A 80 3.74 -11.37 4.78
CA LEU A 80 4.18 -12.50 5.60
C LEU A 80 4.50 -12.04 7.03
N GLU A 81 5.34 -11.02 7.19
CA GLU A 81 5.69 -10.47 8.51
C GLU A 81 4.48 -9.88 9.23
N TYR A 82 3.55 -9.27 8.50
CA TYR A 82 2.29 -8.78 9.05
C TYR A 82 1.44 -9.92 9.63
N ARG A 83 1.25 -11.02 8.89
CA ARG A 83 0.50 -12.21 9.33
C ARG A 83 1.14 -12.87 10.57
N LEU A 84 2.46 -12.83 10.67
CA LEU A 84 3.21 -13.31 11.83
C LEU A 84 3.14 -12.33 13.02
N GLY A 85 2.62 -11.13 12.84
CA GLY A 85 2.48 -10.08 13.86
C GLY A 85 3.73 -9.24 14.08
N HIS A 86 4.71 -9.31 13.18
CA HIS A 86 5.97 -8.57 13.26
C HIS A 86 5.85 -7.18 12.60
N LEU A 87 5.03 -6.29 13.16
CA LEU A 87 4.70 -4.99 12.56
C LEU A 87 5.95 -4.13 12.24
N ASN A 88 6.93 -4.11 13.13
CA ASN A 88 8.15 -3.32 12.91
C ASN A 88 8.97 -3.83 11.72
N LYS A 89 9.00 -5.15 11.50
CA LYS A 89 9.69 -5.74 10.35
C LYS A 89 8.93 -5.45 9.07
N MET A 90 7.62 -5.61 9.07
CA MET A 90 6.74 -5.23 7.96
C MET A 90 6.98 -3.78 7.52
N HIS A 91 7.00 -2.82 8.47
CA HIS A 91 7.29 -1.42 8.15
C HIS A 91 8.66 -1.23 7.50
N ARG A 92 9.71 -1.89 8.03
CA ARG A 92 11.07 -1.81 7.47
C ARG A 92 11.16 -2.37 6.06
N ILE A 93 10.45 -3.46 5.76
CA ILE A 93 10.45 -4.07 4.43
C ILE A 93 9.81 -3.13 3.42
N PHE A 94 8.64 -2.53 3.75
CA PHE A 94 8.03 -1.53 2.87
C PHE A 94 8.92 -0.31 2.67
N GLN A 95 9.52 0.22 3.73
CA GLN A 95 10.46 1.34 3.63
C GLN A 95 11.67 1.02 2.74
N HIS A 96 12.23 -0.20 2.89
CA HIS A 96 13.33 -0.65 2.04
C HIS A 96 12.89 -0.77 0.57
N GLY A 97 11.75 -1.44 0.29
CA GLY A 97 11.21 -1.53 -1.05
C GLY A 97 10.96 -0.14 -1.66
N LEU A 98 10.28 0.75 -0.93
CA LEU A 98 10.04 2.12 -1.38
C LEU A 98 11.35 2.87 -1.70
N ALA A 99 12.39 2.71 -0.88
CA ALA A 99 13.71 3.30 -1.14
C ALA A 99 14.34 2.78 -2.45
N VAL A 100 14.26 1.47 -2.72
CA VAL A 100 14.75 0.86 -3.97
C VAL A 100 14.06 1.45 -5.19
N PHE A 101 12.75 1.74 -5.09
CA PHE A 101 11.96 2.36 -6.18
C PHE A 101 11.91 3.88 -6.11
N ASN A 102 12.82 4.54 -5.37
CA ASN A 102 12.83 5.99 -5.18
C ASN A 102 11.46 6.56 -4.73
N ASN A 103 10.73 5.81 -3.93
CA ASN A 103 9.38 6.11 -3.43
C ASN A 103 8.29 6.27 -4.53
N LYS A 104 8.55 5.84 -5.76
CA LYS A 104 7.62 6.02 -6.89
C LYS A 104 6.74 4.80 -7.20
N SER A 105 6.88 3.70 -6.46
CA SER A 105 6.04 2.52 -6.66
C SER A 105 4.64 2.74 -6.10
N LEU A 106 3.66 2.76 -6.99
CA LEU A 106 2.24 2.84 -6.65
C LEU A 106 1.80 1.61 -5.86
N LEU A 107 2.24 0.42 -6.27
CA LEU A 107 1.88 -0.84 -5.64
C LEU A 107 2.37 -0.90 -4.19
N LEU A 108 3.63 -0.53 -3.94
CA LEU A 108 4.19 -0.54 -2.59
C LEU A 108 3.48 0.45 -1.67
N TRP A 109 3.22 1.68 -2.14
CA TRP A 109 2.50 2.67 -1.35
C TRP A 109 1.07 2.25 -1.04
N THR A 110 0.31 1.78 -2.03
CA THR A 110 -1.09 1.38 -1.82
C THR A 110 -1.17 0.17 -0.88
N SER A 111 -0.31 -0.84 -1.06
CA SER A 111 -0.26 -2.01 -0.18
C SER A 111 0.16 -1.65 1.25
N TYR A 112 1.15 -0.77 1.41
CA TYR A 112 1.59 -0.28 2.71
C TYR A 112 0.50 0.50 3.45
N LEU A 113 -0.18 1.42 2.76
CA LEU A 113 -1.25 2.23 3.34
C LEU A 113 -2.47 1.39 3.72
N LYS A 114 -2.83 0.34 2.94
CA LYS A 114 -3.89 -0.61 3.32
C LYS A 114 -3.64 -1.21 4.70
N ILE A 115 -2.43 -1.71 4.93
CA ILE A 115 -2.07 -2.27 6.24
C ILE A 115 -2.01 -1.18 7.32
N CYS A 116 -1.49 0.00 7.00
CA CYS A 116 -1.44 1.12 7.94
C CYS A 116 -2.83 1.57 8.38
N ASN A 117 -3.85 1.49 7.52
CA ASN A 117 -5.24 1.81 7.88
C ASN A 117 -5.76 0.94 9.02
N GLU A 118 -5.32 -0.33 9.08
CA GLU A 118 -5.73 -1.29 10.12
C GLU A 118 -4.89 -1.17 11.39
N VAL A 119 -3.59 -0.93 11.24
CA VAL A 119 -2.61 -1.05 12.32
C VAL A 119 -2.35 0.27 13.04
N VAL A 120 -2.41 1.42 12.33
CA VAL A 120 -2.08 2.73 12.90
C VAL A 120 -3.30 3.37 13.56
N PRO A 121 -3.38 3.40 14.91
CA PRO A 121 -4.56 3.93 15.59
C PRO A 121 -4.61 5.47 15.58
N LYS A 122 -3.44 6.14 15.56
CA LYS A 122 -3.36 7.60 15.63
C LYS A 122 -3.64 8.23 14.28
N SER A 123 -4.76 8.94 14.17
CA SER A 123 -5.19 9.61 12.93
C SER A 123 -4.12 10.53 12.34
N LYS A 124 -3.44 11.32 13.17
CA LYS A 124 -2.39 12.24 12.72
C LYS A 124 -1.24 11.49 12.02
N GLN A 125 -0.71 10.43 12.64
CA GLN A 125 0.40 9.65 12.09
C GLN A 125 0.03 8.95 10.78
N LEU A 126 -1.21 8.50 10.65
CA LEU A 126 -1.69 7.88 9.42
C LEU A 126 -1.81 8.92 8.29
N LEU A 127 -2.40 10.08 8.59
CA LEU A 127 -2.58 11.14 7.59
C LEU A 127 -1.25 11.73 7.13
N GLU A 128 -0.24 11.83 7.99
CA GLU A 128 1.13 12.20 7.60
C GLU A 128 1.75 11.20 6.60
N LYS A 129 1.44 9.89 6.74
CA LYS A 129 1.87 8.89 5.75
C LYS A 129 1.18 9.07 4.39
N TYR A 130 -0.10 9.45 4.40
CA TYR A 130 -0.83 9.75 3.17
C TYR A 130 -0.29 11.02 2.49
N GLU A 131 0.05 12.06 3.24
CA GLU A 131 0.68 13.28 2.72
C GLU A 131 2.03 12.95 2.08
N LEU A 132 2.86 12.13 2.74
CA LEU A 132 4.12 11.68 2.17
C LEU A 132 3.93 10.86 0.88
N ALA A 133 2.94 9.98 0.85
CA ALA A 133 2.63 9.20 -0.36
C ALA A 133 2.09 10.09 -1.49
N GLU A 134 1.27 11.10 -1.18
CA GLU A 134 0.78 12.09 -2.13
C GLU A 134 1.91 12.78 -2.88
N ASP A 135 2.98 13.19 -2.19
CA ASP A 135 4.14 13.85 -2.78
C ASP A 135 4.86 12.96 -3.82
N HIS A 136 4.80 11.64 -3.63
CA HIS A 136 5.54 10.69 -4.49
C HIS A 136 4.69 10.07 -5.60
N ILE A 137 3.45 9.72 -5.31
CA ILE A 137 2.57 8.97 -6.22
C ILE A 137 1.27 9.68 -6.57
N GLY A 138 0.97 10.83 -5.96
CA GLY A 138 -0.30 11.53 -6.16
C GLY A 138 -0.59 11.90 -7.61
N MET A 139 0.45 12.22 -8.39
CA MET A 139 0.33 12.57 -9.83
C MET A 139 0.33 11.34 -10.75
N HIS A 140 0.41 10.12 -10.21
CA HIS A 140 0.43 8.92 -11.04
C HIS A 140 -0.95 8.67 -11.68
N PHE A 141 -0.99 8.43 -13.00
CA PHE A 141 -2.23 8.27 -13.77
C PHE A 141 -3.19 7.23 -13.17
N PHE A 142 -2.68 6.14 -12.62
CA PHE A 142 -3.45 5.08 -11.97
C PHE A 142 -3.59 5.22 -10.45
N ALA A 143 -3.28 6.39 -9.87
CA ALA A 143 -3.37 6.60 -8.42
C ALA A 143 -4.81 6.70 -7.87
N GLY A 144 -5.83 6.31 -8.63
CA GLY A 144 -7.23 6.41 -8.21
C GLY A 144 -7.52 5.69 -6.91
N GLU A 145 -7.01 4.47 -6.73
CA GLU A 145 -7.17 3.70 -5.49
C GLU A 145 -6.53 4.41 -4.28
N PHE A 146 -5.33 4.97 -4.46
CA PHE A 146 -4.67 5.77 -3.43
C PHE A 146 -5.53 6.95 -2.98
N TRP A 147 -6.05 7.74 -3.92
CA TRP A 147 -6.88 8.90 -3.63
C TRP A 147 -8.19 8.53 -2.97
N GLN A 148 -8.82 7.42 -3.40
CA GLN A 148 -10.02 6.91 -2.76
C GLN A 148 -9.77 6.54 -1.29
N MET A 149 -8.73 5.75 -1.01
CA MET A 149 -8.35 5.40 0.36
C MET A 149 -8.03 6.64 1.19
N TYR A 150 -7.36 7.64 0.62
CA TYR A 150 -7.03 8.87 1.33
C TYR A 150 -8.30 9.64 1.73
N LEU A 151 -9.23 9.84 0.81
CA LEU A 151 -10.51 10.50 1.07
C LEU A 151 -11.32 9.74 2.14
N GLU A 152 -11.37 8.42 2.08
CA GLU A 152 -12.05 7.58 3.08
C GLU A 152 -11.43 7.77 4.47
N GLN A 153 -10.10 7.75 4.59
CA GLN A 153 -9.44 7.93 5.88
C GLN A 153 -9.61 9.35 6.43
N VAL A 154 -9.60 10.37 5.59
CA VAL A 154 -9.89 11.74 6.00
C VAL A 154 -11.32 11.87 6.51
N LYS A 155 -12.29 11.26 5.82
CA LYS A 155 -13.70 11.25 6.24
C LYS A 155 -13.91 10.51 7.56
N LEU A 156 -13.23 9.36 7.75
CA LEU A 156 -13.38 8.54 8.96
C LEU A 156 -12.65 9.13 10.18
N ARG A 157 -11.49 9.74 9.98
CA ARG A 157 -10.58 10.10 11.07
C ARG A 157 -10.43 11.59 11.32
N SER A 158 -10.95 12.42 10.44
CA SER A 158 -10.89 13.88 10.54
C SER A 158 -12.30 14.46 10.51
N ASN A 159 -12.65 15.24 11.52
CA ASN A 159 -13.88 16.04 11.50
C ASN A 159 -13.74 17.31 10.63
N GLN A 160 -12.64 17.43 9.86
CA GLN A 160 -12.34 18.60 9.05
C GLN A 160 -12.91 18.42 7.63
N GLN A 161 -14.15 18.81 7.43
CA GLN A 161 -14.78 18.80 6.10
C GLN A 161 -13.94 19.58 5.07
N GLN A 162 -13.35 20.70 5.46
CA GLN A 162 -12.47 21.49 4.58
C GLN A 162 -11.31 20.68 3.99
N ARG A 163 -10.69 19.82 4.80
CA ARG A 163 -9.60 18.96 4.33
C ARG A 163 -10.09 17.95 3.30
N PHE A 164 -11.24 17.32 3.54
CA PHE A 164 -11.84 16.40 2.58
C PHE A 164 -12.08 17.08 1.23
N PHE A 165 -12.72 18.26 1.21
CA PHE A 165 -12.98 19.00 -0.03
C PHE A 165 -11.70 19.49 -0.71
N SER A 166 -10.69 19.90 0.06
CA SER A 166 -9.39 20.28 -0.49
C SER A 166 -8.73 19.13 -1.25
N ILE A 167 -8.74 17.93 -0.67
CA ILE A 167 -8.18 16.72 -1.30
C ILE A 167 -9.02 16.30 -2.51
N LEU A 168 -10.35 16.27 -2.38
CA LEU A 168 -11.24 15.93 -3.49
C LEU A 168 -11.06 16.88 -4.68
N ARG A 169 -10.89 18.19 -4.42
CA ARG A 169 -10.56 19.15 -5.46
C ARG A 169 -9.25 18.85 -6.17
N LYS A 170 -8.19 18.49 -5.43
CA LYS A 170 -6.92 18.08 -6.04
C LYS A 170 -7.11 16.92 -7.02
N THR A 171 -7.96 15.94 -6.72
CA THR A 171 -8.22 14.80 -7.62
C THR A 171 -8.87 15.23 -8.94
N LEU A 172 -9.57 16.38 -8.96
CA LEU A 172 -10.16 16.95 -10.19
C LEU A 172 -9.17 17.79 -11.01
N GLU A 173 -8.04 18.15 -10.43
CA GLU A 173 -6.98 18.90 -11.09
C GLU A 173 -5.89 17.98 -11.70
N ILE A 174 -5.91 16.68 -11.33
CA ILE A 174 -4.95 15.65 -11.75
C ILE A 174 -5.55 14.81 -12.88
N PRO A 175 -4.80 14.47 -13.93
CA PRO A 175 -5.27 13.58 -15.00
C PRO A 175 -5.30 12.12 -14.54
N LEU A 176 -6.28 11.75 -13.72
CA LEU A 176 -6.45 10.38 -13.22
C LEU A 176 -7.27 9.55 -14.21
N TYR A 177 -6.91 8.26 -14.36
CA TYR A 177 -7.72 7.28 -15.10
C TYR A 177 -9.15 7.21 -14.57
N SER A 178 -9.33 7.29 -13.26
CA SER A 178 -10.62 7.25 -12.55
C SER A 178 -11.25 8.64 -12.31
N PHE A 179 -10.91 9.64 -13.12
CA PHE A 179 -11.41 11.02 -12.98
C PHE A 179 -12.94 11.08 -12.84
N SER A 180 -13.68 10.34 -13.68
CA SER A 180 -15.15 10.33 -13.67
C SER A 180 -15.73 9.92 -12.32
N HIS A 181 -15.06 9.01 -11.60
CA HIS A 181 -15.47 8.60 -10.25
C HIS A 181 -15.39 9.78 -9.26
N PHE A 182 -14.26 10.50 -9.24
CA PHE A 182 -14.06 11.64 -8.34
C PHE A 182 -14.98 12.81 -8.70
N TYR A 183 -15.20 13.02 -9.98
CA TYR A 183 -16.16 14.03 -10.45
C TYR A 183 -17.59 13.70 -9.98
N ALA A 184 -18.03 12.45 -10.08
CA ALA A 184 -19.32 12.02 -9.56
C ALA A 184 -19.45 12.19 -8.03
N VAL A 185 -18.36 11.91 -7.28
CA VAL A 185 -18.31 12.16 -5.83
C VAL A 185 -18.45 13.66 -5.55
N TRP A 186 -17.76 14.50 -6.31
CA TRP A 186 -17.84 15.95 -6.20
C TRP A 186 -19.25 16.46 -6.41
N LEU A 187 -19.92 16.03 -7.49
CA LEU A 187 -21.30 16.45 -7.79
C LEU A 187 -22.25 16.08 -6.65
N ARG A 188 -22.18 14.86 -6.12
CA ARG A 188 -23.00 14.43 -4.96
C ARG A 188 -22.76 15.32 -3.75
N CYS A 189 -21.51 15.66 -3.45
CA CYS A 189 -21.21 16.55 -2.33
C CYS A 189 -21.75 17.95 -2.54
N VAL A 190 -21.83 18.44 -3.79
CA VAL A 190 -22.42 19.76 -4.11
C VAL A 190 -23.94 19.69 -3.98
N ASP A 191 -24.60 18.63 -4.46
CA ASP A 191 -26.05 18.43 -4.35
C ASP A 191 -26.51 18.33 -2.88
N ASP A 192 -25.67 17.77 -2.00
CA ASP A 192 -25.94 17.66 -0.57
C ASP A 192 -25.80 19.01 0.17
N ILE A 193 -25.23 20.03 -0.43
CA ILE A 193 -25.09 21.37 0.16
C ILE A 193 -26.38 22.16 -0.07
N GLN A 194 -27.25 22.14 0.94
CA GLN A 194 -28.55 22.81 0.89
C GLN A 194 -28.49 24.33 1.13
N ASP A 195 -27.32 24.86 1.56
CA ASP A 195 -27.17 26.26 1.93
C ASP A 195 -25.82 26.82 1.49
N LEU A 196 -25.84 27.90 0.72
CA LEU A 196 -24.65 28.66 0.27
C LEU A 196 -23.78 29.16 1.44
N SER A 197 -24.36 29.36 2.63
CA SER A 197 -23.60 29.70 3.82
C SER A 197 -22.68 28.56 4.28
N GLN A 198 -23.04 27.31 4.02
CA GLN A 198 -22.20 26.14 4.31
C GLN A 198 -21.05 26.05 3.31
N LEU A 199 -21.28 26.39 2.03
CA LEU A 199 -20.22 26.50 1.01
C LEU A 199 -19.16 27.53 1.41
N LYS A 200 -19.56 28.70 1.90
CA LYS A 200 -18.63 29.73 2.38
C LYS A 200 -17.81 29.27 3.59
N LYS A 201 -18.37 28.43 4.46
CA LYS A 201 -17.65 27.83 5.60
C LYS A 201 -16.69 26.70 5.19
N LEU A 202 -17.01 25.99 4.11
CA LEU A 202 -16.22 24.88 3.59
C LEU A 202 -15.13 25.31 2.61
N ALA A 203 -15.31 26.44 1.94
CA ALA A 203 -14.36 26.98 0.98
C ALA A 203 -13.26 27.77 1.71
N PRO A 204 -11.98 27.38 1.57
CA PRO A 204 -10.90 28.12 2.21
C PRO A 204 -10.60 29.47 1.60
N LYS A 205 -11.42 30.06 0.77
CA LYS A 205 -11.40 31.46 0.28
C LYS A 205 -12.33 31.65 -0.93
N GLU A 206 -12.65 32.92 -1.23
CA GLU A 206 -13.45 33.43 -2.33
C GLU A 206 -13.09 32.90 -3.74
N ASP A 207 -11.88 32.35 -3.90
CA ASP A 207 -11.38 31.77 -5.15
C ASP A 207 -12.17 30.54 -5.64
N LEU A 208 -12.80 29.78 -4.73
CA LEU A 208 -13.55 28.58 -5.10
C LEU A 208 -14.88 28.95 -5.77
N ILE A 209 -15.50 29.98 -5.29
CA ILE A 209 -16.77 30.52 -5.83
C ILE A 209 -16.52 31.12 -7.23
N LYS A 210 -15.41 31.84 -7.40
CA LYS A 210 -15.00 32.38 -8.71
C LYS A 210 -14.62 31.30 -9.72
N LYS A 211 -13.96 30.23 -9.27
CA LYS A 211 -13.57 29.10 -10.14
C LYS A 211 -14.74 28.20 -10.53
N LEU A 212 -15.74 28.03 -9.67
CA LEU A 212 -16.95 27.25 -9.97
C LEU A 212 -17.95 28.00 -10.85
N LYS A 213 -17.68 29.30 -11.19
CA LYS A 213 -18.64 30.17 -11.93
C LYS A 213 -20.06 30.14 -11.38
N ILE A 214 -20.20 29.96 -10.08
CA ILE A 214 -21.50 30.07 -9.40
C ILE A 214 -21.77 31.58 -9.30
N ASP A 215 -22.69 32.05 -10.12
CA ASP A 215 -23.20 33.41 -10.04
C ASP A 215 -24.06 33.51 -8.79
N ILE A 216 -23.58 34.25 -7.78
CA ILE A 216 -24.23 34.36 -6.46
C ILE A 216 -25.23 35.50 -6.44
N ASP A 217 -25.33 36.25 -7.53
CA ASP A 217 -26.16 37.47 -7.64
C ASP A 217 -27.51 37.28 -8.37
N THR A 218 -27.97 35.99 -8.49
CA THR A 218 -29.33 35.69 -8.97
C THR A 218 -30.22 35.16 -7.90
#